data_0e61ef61cb5dd534fe68d99325fbc88a
#
_entry.id   0e61ef61cb5dd534fe68d99325fbc88a
#
_cell.length_a   1.000
_cell.length_b   1.000
_cell.length_c   1.000
_cell.angle_alpha   90.00
_cell.angle_beta   90.00
_cell.angle_gamma   90.00
#
_symmetry.space_group_name_H-M   'P 1'
#
loop_
_entity.id
_entity.type
_entity.pdbx_description
1 polymer ?
#
loop_
_entity_poly.entity_id
_entity_poly.type
_entity_poly.pdbx_seq_one_letter_code
_entity_poly.pdbx_strand_id
1 'polypeptide(L)'
;MIANIEAFLISITILTLTPGLDTALVIRNASRGGAKDGIAASLGICIGLFVHATLSAVGISAILAQSAQLFSMVKMIGAVYLIWLGLSTLKDIYKGKSDAISWLGIQNQSSIKRSVREGFLSNVLNPKTAVFYLAFLPQFINPEGSAIAQTMTMASIHFVIAMIWQSGLAVSLSCAKNMIGNMNFMRRMEATTGVVLVGLGIKLMSED
;
A
#
# COMPACT_ATOMS: atom_id res chain seq x y z
N MET A 1 22.55 -9.22 2.53
CA MET A 1 21.23 -9.90 2.65
C MET A 1 20.30 -8.96 3.39
N ILE A 2 18.98 -9.03 3.14
CA ILE A 2 17.98 -8.22 3.84
C ILE A 2 18.05 -8.54 5.34
N ALA A 3 18.10 -7.50 6.17
CA ALA A 3 18.06 -7.67 7.61
C ALA A 3 16.64 -8.07 8.04
N ASN A 4 16.53 -9.07 8.91
CA ASN A 4 15.27 -9.53 9.48
C ASN A 4 14.14 -9.75 8.45
N ILE A 5 14.41 -10.61 7.44
CA ILE A 5 13.49 -10.86 6.32
C ILE A 5 12.11 -11.37 6.78
N GLU A 6 12.05 -12.11 7.89
CA GLU A 6 10.79 -12.61 8.44
C GLU A 6 9.88 -11.46 8.90
N ALA A 7 10.43 -10.51 9.64
CA ALA A 7 9.70 -9.32 10.06
C ALA A 7 9.28 -8.46 8.86
N PHE A 8 10.11 -8.37 7.82
CA PHE A 8 9.73 -7.71 6.57
C PHE A 8 8.54 -8.42 5.91
N LEU A 9 8.59 -9.75 5.74
CA LEU A 9 7.52 -10.52 5.11
C LEU A 9 6.20 -10.39 5.87
N ILE A 10 6.23 -10.45 7.19
CA ILE A 10 5.05 -10.26 8.02
C ILE A 10 4.48 -8.85 7.82
N SER A 11 5.33 -7.83 7.91
CA SER A 11 4.91 -6.43 7.81
C SER A 11 4.33 -6.10 6.43
N ILE A 12 4.99 -6.54 5.35
CA ILE A 12 4.54 -6.26 4.00
C ILE A 12 3.24 -7.03 3.67
N THR A 13 3.10 -8.25 4.19
CA THR A 13 1.87 -9.02 4.03
C THR A 13 0.70 -8.34 4.75
N ILE A 14 0.88 -7.92 6.00
CA ILE A 14 -0.13 -7.16 6.75
C ILE A 14 -0.50 -5.88 5.99
N LEU A 15 0.49 -5.11 5.53
CA LEU A 15 0.26 -3.89 4.76
C LEU A 15 -0.56 -4.14 3.49
N THR A 16 -0.23 -5.20 2.76
CA THR A 16 -0.88 -5.58 1.50
C THR A 16 -2.31 -6.07 1.70
N LEU A 17 -2.53 -6.91 2.72
CA LEU A 17 -3.85 -7.42 3.08
C LEU A 17 -4.75 -6.32 3.65
N THR A 18 -4.16 -5.27 4.22
CA THR A 18 -4.88 -4.13 4.79
C THR A 18 -5.48 -3.28 3.68
N PRO A 19 -6.81 -3.23 3.56
CA PRO A 19 -7.47 -2.52 2.49
C PRO A 19 -7.18 -1.01 2.54
N GLY A 20 -7.11 -0.39 1.36
CA GLY A 20 -6.84 1.05 1.22
C GLY A 20 -7.21 1.51 -0.19
N LEU A 21 -6.66 2.66 -0.61
CA LEU A 21 -6.93 3.26 -1.92
C LEU A 21 -6.70 2.29 -3.07
N ASP A 22 -5.60 1.53 -3.03
CA ASP A 22 -5.25 0.57 -4.07
C ASP A 22 -6.26 -0.58 -4.13
N THR A 23 -6.67 -1.12 -2.98
CA THR A 23 -7.71 -2.15 -2.90
C THR A 23 -9.05 -1.64 -3.42
N ALA A 24 -9.46 -0.44 -3.02
CA ALA A 24 -10.69 0.19 -3.51
C ALA A 24 -10.66 0.40 -5.03
N LEU A 25 -9.50 0.78 -5.58
CA LEU A 25 -9.32 0.93 -7.01
C LEU A 25 -9.45 -0.40 -7.78
N VAL A 26 -8.85 -1.48 -7.26
CA VAL A 26 -8.99 -2.82 -7.84
C VAL A 26 -10.45 -3.26 -7.84
N ILE A 27 -11.16 -3.07 -6.73
CA ILE A 27 -12.60 -3.36 -6.61
C ILE A 27 -13.39 -2.57 -7.65
N ARG A 28 -13.15 -1.26 -7.77
CA ARG A 28 -13.81 -0.39 -8.74
C ARG A 28 -13.59 -0.86 -10.18
N ASN A 29 -12.34 -1.17 -10.53
CA ASN A 29 -12.01 -1.61 -11.89
C ASN A 29 -12.60 -3.00 -12.18
N ALA A 30 -12.55 -3.93 -11.22
CA ALA A 30 -13.19 -5.24 -11.34
C ALA A 30 -14.71 -5.14 -11.46
N SER A 31 -15.35 -4.21 -10.76
CA SER A 31 -16.79 -3.97 -10.87
C SER A 31 -17.21 -3.42 -12.23
N ARG A 32 -16.36 -2.58 -12.83
CA ARG A 32 -16.60 -1.90 -14.09
C ARG A 32 -16.34 -2.77 -15.32
N GLY A 33 -15.20 -3.45 -15.37
CA GLY A 33 -14.72 -4.21 -16.54
C GLY A 33 -14.42 -5.68 -16.27
N GLY A 34 -14.88 -6.21 -15.10
CA GLY A 34 -14.64 -7.58 -14.69
C GLY A 34 -13.21 -7.82 -14.18
N ALA A 35 -12.88 -9.11 -13.96
CA ALA A 35 -11.59 -9.52 -13.41
C ALA A 35 -10.41 -8.97 -14.20
N LYS A 36 -10.51 -8.88 -15.53
CA LYS A 36 -9.42 -8.38 -16.39
C LYS A 36 -9.03 -6.95 -16.06
N ASP A 37 -9.99 -6.05 -15.86
CA ASP A 37 -9.74 -4.66 -15.51
C ASP A 37 -9.20 -4.53 -14.07
N GLY A 38 -9.69 -5.35 -13.15
CA GLY A 38 -9.16 -5.43 -11.79
C GLY A 38 -7.70 -5.89 -11.75
N ILE A 39 -7.36 -6.96 -12.48
CA ILE A 39 -5.99 -7.47 -12.60
C ILE A 39 -5.08 -6.44 -13.27
N ALA A 40 -5.57 -5.75 -14.31
CA ALA A 40 -4.82 -4.69 -14.97
C ALA A 40 -4.53 -3.50 -14.03
N ALA A 41 -5.50 -3.12 -13.20
CA ALA A 41 -5.29 -2.11 -12.16
C ALA A 41 -4.24 -2.58 -11.13
N SER A 42 -4.32 -3.85 -10.70
CA SER A 42 -3.33 -4.45 -9.80
C SER A 42 -1.91 -4.41 -10.38
N LEU A 43 -1.76 -4.72 -11.67
CA LEU A 43 -0.48 -4.61 -12.35
C LEU A 43 0.06 -3.18 -12.32
N GLY A 44 -0.78 -2.20 -12.60
CA GLY A 44 -0.41 -0.78 -12.51
C GLY A 44 0.06 -0.39 -11.12
N ILE A 45 -0.70 -0.77 -10.08
CA ILE A 45 -0.34 -0.56 -8.67
C ILE A 45 1.03 -1.16 -8.37
N CYS A 46 1.25 -2.41 -8.74
CA CYS A 46 2.49 -3.13 -8.46
C CYS A 46 3.71 -2.54 -9.20
N ILE A 47 3.53 -1.99 -10.41
CA ILE A 47 4.58 -1.23 -11.10
C ILE A 47 4.90 0.06 -10.34
N GLY A 48 3.91 0.74 -9.76
CA GLY A 48 4.08 1.92 -8.92
C GLY A 48 4.98 1.69 -7.69
N LEU A 49 5.01 0.48 -7.13
CA LEU A 49 5.89 0.12 -6.00
C LEU A 49 7.37 0.36 -6.32
N PHE A 50 7.80 0.13 -7.55
CA PHE A 50 9.19 0.36 -7.94
C PHE A 50 9.58 1.84 -8.01
N VAL A 51 8.62 2.73 -8.23
CA VAL A 51 8.86 4.18 -8.09
C VAL A 51 9.19 4.52 -6.65
N HIS A 52 8.39 4.05 -5.69
CA HIS A 52 8.65 4.24 -4.27
C HIS A 52 9.96 3.58 -3.83
N ALA A 53 10.23 2.37 -4.33
CA ALA A 53 11.49 1.67 -4.07
C ALA A 53 12.71 2.48 -4.55
N THR A 54 12.64 3.02 -5.76
CA THR A 54 13.72 3.85 -6.30
C THR A 54 13.94 5.11 -5.48
N LEU A 55 12.86 5.84 -5.16
CA LEU A 55 12.93 7.04 -4.32
C LEU A 55 13.47 6.73 -2.93
N SER A 56 13.02 5.62 -2.34
CA SER A 56 13.50 5.15 -1.03
C SER A 56 15.00 4.80 -1.09
N ALA A 57 15.43 4.02 -2.08
CA ALA A 57 16.84 3.61 -2.22
C ALA A 57 17.78 4.82 -2.38
N VAL A 58 17.40 5.79 -3.19
CA VAL A 58 18.18 7.04 -3.38
C VAL A 58 18.16 7.88 -2.12
N GLY A 59 16.98 8.07 -1.51
CA GLY A 59 16.83 8.84 -0.27
C GLY A 59 17.59 8.23 0.90
N ILE A 60 17.49 6.91 1.10
CA ILE A 60 18.20 6.21 2.16
C ILE A 60 19.70 6.30 1.97
N SER A 61 20.20 6.07 0.75
CA SER A 61 21.63 6.15 0.47
C SER A 61 22.18 7.55 0.77
N ALA A 62 21.44 8.61 0.44
CA ALA A 62 21.83 9.98 0.73
C ALA A 62 21.77 10.29 2.24
N ILE A 63 20.75 9.80 2.94
CA ILE A 63 20.56 10.08 4.38
C ILE A 63 21.58 9.32 5.23
N LEU A 64 21.81 8.04 4.96
CA LEU A 64 22.79 7.21 5.68
C LEU A 64 24.22 7.75 5.49
N ALA A 65 24.52 8.32 4.31
CA ALA A 65 25.82 8.95 4.06
C ALA A 65 26.02 10.26 4.85
N GLN A 66 24.96 10.90 5.33
CA GLN A 66 25.02 12.21 5.98
C GLN A 66 24.86 12.14 7.50
N SER A 67 23.91 11.41 8.04
CA SER A 67 23.64 11.41 9.48
C SER A 67 22.61 10.36 9.92
N ALA A 68 22.96 9.57 10.95
CA ALA A 68 22.02 8.68 11.63
C ALA A 68 20.85 9.45 12.28
N GLN A 69 21.09 10.68 12.75
CA GLN A 69 20.03 11.52 13.33
C GLN A 69 19.00 11.93 12.29
N LEU A 70 19.43 12.25 11.07
CA LEU A 70 18.51 12.58 9.97
C LEU A 70 17.62 11.38 9.61
N PHE A 71 18.19 10.17 9.63
CA PHE A 71 17.45 8.94 9.44
C PHE A 71 16.36 8.74 10.52
N SER A 72 16.72 8.91 11.80
CA SER A 72 15.75 8.82 12.91
C SER A 72 14.65 9.87 12.81
N MET A 73 14.96 11.08 12.37
CA MET A 73 13.95 12.13 12.13
C MET A 73 12.94 11.71 11.04
N VAL A 74 13.43 11.20 9.90
CA VAL A 74 12.55 10.74 8.80
C VAL A 74 11.67 9.58 9.27
N LYS A 75 12.24 8.62 10.00
CA LYS A 75 11.51 7.50 10.62
C LYS A 75 10.39 8.01 11.53
N MET A 76 10.70 8.97 12.42
CA MET A 76 9.72 9.53 13.36
C MET A 76 8.59 10.29 12.65
N ILE A 77 8.92 11.13 11.66
CA ILE A 77 7.91 11.84 10.85
C ILE A 77 6.99 10.85 10.16
N GLY A 78 7.55 9.79 9.57
CA GLY A 78 6.78 8.73 8.93
C GLY A 78 5.86 7.99 9.91
N ALA A 79 6.33 7.68 11.10
CA ALA A 79 5.55 7.03 12.16
C ALA A 79 4.35 7.89 12.59
N VAL A 80 4.60 9.19 12.87
CA VAL A 80 3.53 10.15 13.23
C VAL A 80 2.51 10.26 12.09
N TYR A 81 2.98 10.29 10.85
CA TYR A 81 2.08 10.37 9.70
C TYR A 81 1.22 9.10 9.54
N LEU A 82 1.79 7.89 9.74
CA LEU A 82 1.02 6.65 9.72
C LEU A 82 -0.07 6.62 10.79
N ILE A 83 0.25 7.06 12.00
CA ILE A 83 -0.72 7.19 13.11
C ILE A 83 -1.83 8.17 12.72
N TRP A 84 -1.45 9.34 12.22
CA TRP A 84 -2.42 10.37 11.79
C TRP A 84 -3.34 9.83 10.69
N LEU A 85 -2.79 9.16 9.68
CA LEU A 85 -3.55 8.59 8.58
C LEU A 85 -4.53 7.50 9.07
N GLY A 86 -4.07 6.63 9.96
CA GLY A 86 -4.91 5.61 10.58
C GLY A 86 -6.05 6.19 11.40
N LEU A 87 -5.77 7.17 12.25
CA LEU A 87 -6.79 7.87 13.06
C LEU A 87 -7.77 8.65 12.20
N SER A 88 -7.29 9.30 11.12
CA SER A 88 -8.15 9.99 10.16
C SER A 88 -9.14 9.03 9.50
N THR A 89 -8.65 7.88 9.03
CA THR A 89 -9.49 6.83 8.44
C THR A 89 -10.58 6.36 9.42
N LEU A 90 -10.22 6.08 10.68
CA LEU A 90 -11.19 5.68 11.72
C LEU A 90 -12.22 6.76 12.00
N LYS A 91 -11.80 8.02 12.05
CA LYS A 91 -12.69 9.18 12.26
C LYS A 91 -13.69 9.35 11.11
N ASP A 92 -13.27 9.15 9.87
CA ASP A 92 -14.14 9.29 8.70
C ASP A 92 -15.20 8.19 8.67
N ILE A 93 -14.85 6.96 9.05
CA ILE A 93 -15.80 5.87 9.24
C ILE A 93 -16.83 6.20 10.33
N TYR A 94 -16.38 6.71 11.49
CA TYR A 94 -17.26 7.11 12.59
C TYR A 94 -18.26 8.18 12.18
N LYS A 95 -17.84 9.12 11.33
CA LYS A 95 -18.69 10.20 10.76
C LYS A 95 -19.59 9.72 9.61
N GLY A 96 -19.56 8.44 9.27
CA GLY A 96 -20.33 7.89 8.14
C GLY A 96 -19.82 8.30 6.77
N LYS A 97 -18.65 8.92 6.69
CA LYS A 97 -17.96 9.24 5.45
C LYS A 97 -17.12 8.03 5.06
N SER A 98 -17.54 7.30 4.05
CA SER A 98 -16.72 6.24 3.43
C SER A 98 -16.42 6.67 2.00
N ASP A 99 -15.14 6.84 1.71
CA ASP A 99 -14.68 7.22 0.37
C ASP A 99 -14.95 6.11 -0.65
N ALA A 100 -15.08 4.87 -0.18
CA ALA A 100 -15.36 3.71 -1.04
C ALA A 100 -16.66 3.85 -1.85
N ILE A 101 -17.63 4.62 -1.38
CA ILE A 101 -18.95 4.77 -2.04
C ILE A 101 -18.88 5.69 -3.25
N SER A 102 -18.03 6.71 -3.22
CA SER A 102 -17.90 7.67 -4.32
C SER A 102 -17.37 7.03 -5.62
N TRP A 103 -16.77 5.85 -5.50
CA TRP A 103 -16.12 5.14 -6.61
C TRP A 103 -17.04 4.18 -7.38
N LEU A 104 -18.19 3.81 -6.84
CA LEU A 104 -19.10 2.80 -7.43
C LEU A 104 -19.99 3.33 -8.57
N GLY A 105 -20.02 4.66 -8.79
CA GLY A 105 -21.04 5.31 -9.61
C GLY A 105 -20.78 5.48 -11.11
N ILE A 106 -19.64 5.08 -11.66
CA ILE A 106 -19.30 5.37 -13.06
C ILE A 106 -19.26 4.10 -13.90
N GLN A 107 -20.35 3.82 -14.59
CA GLN A 107 -20.39 2.86 -15.72
C GLN A 107 -19.59 3.47 -16.90
N ASN A 108 -18.34 3.09 -17.02
CA ASN A 108 -17.51 3.39 -18.20
C ASN A 108 -17.07 2.08 -18.85
N GLN A 109 -16.85 2.12 -20.19
CA GLN A 109 -16.37 0.97 -20.94
C GLN A 109 -15.08 0.40 -20.36
N SER A 110 -14.96 -0.93 -20.33
CA SER A 110 -13.74 -1.65 -19.96
C SER A 110 -12.55 -1.19 -20.81
N SER A 111 -11.41 -0.95 -20.17
CA SER A 111 -10.16 -0.59 -20.85
C SER A 111 -8.96 -0.95 -20.00
N ILE A 112 -8.25 -2.00 -20.41
CA ILE A 112 -7.03 -2.50 -19.77
C ILE A 112 -6.00 -1.37 -19.59
N LYS A 113 -5.73 -0.60 -20.67
CA LYS A 113 -4.75 0.50 -20.63
C LYS A 113 -5.12 1.57 -19.59
N ARG A 114 -6.40 1.89 -19.51
CA ARG A 114 -6.91 2.84 -18.51
C ARG A 114 -6.74 2.29 -17.11
N SER A 115 -7.09 1.01 -16.88
CA SER A 115 -7.00 0.37 -15.58
C SER A 115 -5.54 0.29 -15.08
N VAL A 116 -4.58 -0.05 -15.94
CA VAL A 116 -3.14 -0.02 -15.62
C VAL A 116 -2.70 1.40 -15.23
N ARG A 117 -3.07 2.41 -16.02
CA ARG A 117 -2.69 3.80 -15.73
C ARG A 117 -3.32 4.29 -14.42
N GLU A 118 -4.59 3.99 -14.18
CA GLU A 118 -5.26 4.35 -12.93
C GLU A 118 -4.57 3.68 -11.72
N GLY A 119 -4.23 2.39 -11.83
CA GLY A 119 -3.50 1.65 -10.80
C GLY A 119 -2.13 2.26 -10.51
N PHE A 120 -1.35 2.54 -11.55
CA PHE A 120 -0.03 3.15 -11.41
C PHE A 120 -0.10 4.51 -10.71
N LEU A 121 -0.96 5.41 -11.19
CA LEU A 121 -1.11 6.73 -10.59
C LEU A 121 -1.65 6.67 -9.16
N SER A 122 -2.62 5.77 -8.89
CA SER A 122 -3.13 5.58 -7.53
C SER A 122 -2.01 5.20 -6.56
N ASN A 123 -1.17 4.23 -6.93
CA ASN A 123 -0.09 3.77 -6.06
C ASN A 123 1.01 4.82 -5.90
N VAL A 124 1.48 5.42 -6.99
CA VAL A 124 2.54 6.46 -6.93
C VAL A 124 2.11 7.66 -6.06
N LEU A 125 0.83 8.00 -6.08
CA LEU A 125 0.26 9.07 -5.27
C LEU A 125 -0.27 8.59 -3.91
N ASN A 126 -0.13 7.30 -3.60
CA ASN A 126 -0.64 6.72 -2.36
C ASN A 126 0.26 7.07 -1.17
N PRO A 127 -0.19 7.92 -0.24
CA PRO A 127 0.63 8.32 0.89
C PRO A 127 0.95 7.15 1.84
N LYS A 128 0.07 6.15 1.95
CA LYS A 128 0.32 4.94 2.74
C LYS A 128 1.55 4.19 2.21
N THR A 129 1.63 3.98 0.91
CA THR A 129 2.74 3.30 0.25
C THR A 129 4.02 4.14 0.34
N ALA A 130 3.92 5.44 0.07
CA ALA A 130 5.05 6.36 0.14
C ALA A 130 5.72 6.34 1.51
N VAL A 131 4.94 6.48 2.58
CA VAL A 131 5.47 6.49 3.95
C VAL A 131 6.04 5.13 4.34
N PHE A 132 5.40 4.02 3.95
CA PHE A 132 5.94 2.69 4.20
C PHE A 132 7.33 2.54 3.55
N TYR A 133 7.48 2.90 2.30
CA TYR A 133 8.75 2.79 1.59
C TYR A 133 9.82 3.75 2.12
N LEU A 134 9.46 4.96 2.52
CA LEU A 134 10.41 5.96 2.97
C LEU A 134 10.81 5.81 4.44
N ALA A 135 9.90 5.43 5.31
CA ALA A 135 10.12 5.41 6.74
C ALA A 135 10.26 4.00 7.35
N PHE A 136 9.50 3.03 6.82
CA PHE A 136 9.46 1.69 7.40
C PHE A 136 10.40 0.70 6.71
N LEU A 137 10.52 0.72 5.38
CA LEU A 137 11.35 -0.21 4.63
C LEU A 137 12.86 -0.11 4.95
N PRO A 138 13.42 1.08 5.25
CA PRO A 138 14.84 1.23 5.56
C PRO A 138 15.35 0.38 6.72
N GLN A 139 14.52 0.07 7.72
CA GLN A 139 14.90 -0.73 8.88
C GLN A 139 15.29 -2.19 8.53
N PHE A 140 14.92 -2.64 7.34
CA PHE A 140 15.25 -3.99 6.84
C PHE A 140 16.50 -4.00 5.95
N ILE A 141 17.13 -2.86 5.73
CA ILE A 141 18.34 -2.75 4.92
C ILE A 141 19.55 -3.04 5.78
N ASN A 142 20.35 -4.03 5.36
CA ASN A 142 21.67 -4.25 5.94
C ASN A 142 22.64 -3.18 5.41
N PRO A 143 23.24 -2.35 6.29
CA PRO A 143 24.19 -1.28 5.88
C PRO A 143 25.42 -1.78 5.12
N GLU A 144 25.85 -3.03 5.35
CA GLU A 144 27.01 -3.63 4.69
C GLU A 144 26.75 -4.00 3.22
N GLY A 145 25.49 -3.99 2.78
CA GLY A 145 25.09 -4.37 1.44
C GLY A 145 24.60 -3.21 0.60
N SER A 146 24.41 -3.46 -0.70
CA SER A 146 23.82 -2.47 -1.60
C SER A 146 22.37 -2.16 -1.21
N ALA A 147 22.10 -0.93 -0.76
CA ALA A 147 20.75 -0.47 -0.42
C ALA A 147 19.79 -0.60 -1.63
N ILE A 148 20.27 -0.24 -2.84
CA ILE A 148 19.48 -0.34 -4.07
C ILE A 148 19.07 -1.78 -4.34
N ALA A 149 20.03 -2.73 -4.30
CA ALA A 149 19.72 -4.14 -4.57
C ALA A 149 18.73 -4.72 -3.56
N GLN A 150 18.91 -4.41 -2.26
CA GLN A 150 18.01 -4.87 -1.21
C GLN A 150 16.61 -4.27 -1.36
N THR A 151 16.51 -2.96 -1.62
CA THR A 151 15.22 -2.27 -1.80
C THR A 151 14.47 -2.80 -3.04
N MET A 152 15.18 -3.04 -4.16
CA MET A 152 14.55 -3.63 -5.35
C MET A 152 14.10 -5.07 -5.12
N THR A 153 14.86 -5.86 -4.36
CA THR A 153 14.46 -7.22 -3.97
C THR A 153 13.20 -7.18 -3.10
N MET A 154 13.16 -6.31 -2.10
CA MET A 154 11.98 -6.12 -1.25
C MET A 154 10.75 -5.65 -2.05
N ALA A 155 10.93 -4.74 -2.99
CA ALA A 155 9.86 -4.31 -3.90
C ALA A 155 9.36 -5.45 -4.80
N SER A 156 10.26 -6.32 -5.27
CA SER A 156 9.89 -7.49 -6.07
C SER A 156 9.08 -8.51 -5.26
N ILE A 157 9.44 -8.73 -4.00
CA ILE A 157 8.68 -9.58 -3.07
C ILE A 157 7.29 -8.97 -2.85
N HIS A 158 7.22 -7.66 -2.57
CA HIS A 158 5.96 -6.94 -2.40
C HIS A 158 5.09 -7.03 -3.67
N PHE A 159 5.68 -6.84 -4.85
CA PHE A 159 5.01 -7.00 -6.14
C PHE A 159 4.30 -8.36 -6.23
N VAL A 160 5.01 -9.46 -5.93
CA VAL A 160 4.45 -10.81 -6.02
C VAL A 160 3.29 -10.99 -5.04
N ILE A 161 3.47 -10.60 -3.77
CA ILE A 161 2.43 -10.71 -2.74
C ILE A 161 1.20 -9.87 -3.13
N ALA A 162 1.41 -8.63 -3.56
CA ALA A 162 0.33 -7.73 -3.95
C ALA A 162 -0.40 -8.22 -5.22
N MET A 163 0.32 -8.69 -6.23
CA MET A 163 -0.29 -9.26 -7.44
C MET A 163 -1.17 -10.46 -7.13
N ILE A 164 -0.68 -11.40 -6.31
CA ILE A 164 -1.47 -12.57 -5.93
C ILE A 164 -2.74 -12.15 -5.19
N TRP A 165 -2.60 -11.32 -4.16
CA TRP A 165 -3.72 -10.87 -3.34
C TRP A 165 -4.77 -10.08 -4.13
N GLN A 166 -4.34 -9.04 -4.83
CA GLN A 166 -5.24 -8.13 -5.55
C GLN A 166 -5.88 -8.80 -6.76
N SER A 167 -5.14 -9.67 -7.47
CA SER A 167 -5.71 -10.45 -8.57
C SER A 167 -6.74 -11.48 -8.06
N GLY A 168 -6.44 -12.15 -6.94
CA GLY A 168 -7.38 -13.04 -6.27
C GLY A 168 -8.65 -12.30 -5.87
N LEU A 169 -8.52 -11.10 -5.31
CA LEU A 169 -9.66 -10.24 -4.98
C LEU A 169 -10.47 -9.85 -6.22
N ALA A 170 -9.81 -9.42 -7.31
CA ALA A 170 -10.48 -9.05 -8.55
C ALA A 170 -11.27 -10.21 -9.17
N VAL A 171 -10.72 -11.43 -9.16
CA VAL A 171 -11.41 -12.64 -9.64
C VAL A 171 -12.59 -12.99 -8.74
N SER A 172 -12.38 -13.01 -7.42
CA SER A 172 -13.44 -13.34 -6.45
C SER A 172 -14.63 -12.39 -6.56
N LEU A 173 -14.36 -11.09 -6.73
CA LEU A 173 -15.41 -10.08 -6.89
C LEU A 173 -16.15 -10.20 -8.22
N SER A 174 -15.47 -10.61 -9.28
CA SER A 174 -16.15 -10.83 -10.56
C SER A 174 -17.15 -12.01 -10.51
N CYS A 175 -16.91 -12.97 -9.61
CA CYS A 175 -17.80 -14.10 -9.36
C CYS A 175 -18.92 -13.76 -8.36
N ALA A 176 -18.70 -12.82 -7.45
CA ALA A 176 -19.61 -12.50 -6.35
C ALA A 176 -20.14 -11.07 -6.43
N LYS A 177 -20.83 -10.71 -7.52
CA LYS A 177 -21.36 -9.34 -7.76
C LYS A 177 -22.17 -8.75 -6.59
N ASN A 178 -22.79 -9.57 -5.77
CA ASN A 178 -23.64 -9.13 -4.65
C ASN A 178 -22.85 -8.67 -3.41
N MET A 179 -21.56 -8.96 -3.30
CA MET A 179 -20.75 -8.56 -2.14
C MET A 179 -20.22 -7.12 -2.22
N ILE A 180 -20.09 -6.58 -3.43
CA ILE A 180 -19.47 -5.25 -3.67
C ILE A 180 -20.37 -4.12 -3.13
N GLY A 181 -21.69 -4.33 -3.08
CA GLY A 181 -22.64 -3.35 -2.54
C GLY A 181 -22.81 -3.35 -1.02
N ASN A 182 -22.09 -4.23 -0.30
CA ASN A 182 -22.26 -4.34 1.14
C ASN A 182 -21.45 -3.26 1.89
N MET A 183 -22.11 -2.18 2.26
CA MET A 183 -21.59 -1.05 3.01
C MET A 183 -20.87 -1.47 4.29
N ASN A 184 -21.39 -2.48 4.99
CA ASN A 184 -20.79 -2.96 6.24
C ASN A 184 -19.45 -3.67 5.99
N PHE A 185 -19.32 -4.37 4.88
CA PHE A 185 -18.06 -4.99 4.47
C PHE A 185 -16.99 -3.93 4.20
N MET A 186 -17.32 -2.90 3.42
CA MET A 186 -16.41 -1.80 3.10
C MET A 186 -15.96 -1.04 4.35
N ARG A 187 -16.89 -0.71 5.25
CA ARG A 187 -16.56 -0.05 6.54
C ARG A 187 -15.62 -0.89 7.42
N ARG A 188 -15.84 -2.20 7.49
CA ARG A 188 -14.94 -3.09 8.25
C ARG A 188 -13.54 -3.11 7.64
N MET A 189 -13.44 -3.12 6.33
CA MET A 189 -12.17 -3.06 5.63
C MET A 189 -11.41 -1.76 5.93
N GLU A 190 -12.06 -0.61 5.83
CA GLU A 190 -11.48 0.69 6.16
C GLU A 190 -11.09 0.77 7.65
N ALA A 191 -11.92 0.25 8.56
CA ALA A 191 -11.58 0.20 9.99
C ALA A 191 -10.33 -0.63 10.26
N THR A 192 -10.19 -1.79 9.62
CA THR A 192 -8.98 -2.62 9.71
C THR A 192 -7.75 -1.86 9.23
N THR A 193 -7.88 -1.12 8.11
CA THR A 193 -6.81 -0.25 7.60
C THR A 193 -6.36 0.77 8.65
N GLY A 194 -7.32 1.49 9.24
CA GLY A 194 -7.02 2.51 10.26
C GLY A 194 -6.26 1.94 11.45
N VAL A 195 -6.74 0.80 12.00
CA VAL A 195 -6.10 0.13 13.15
C VAL A 195 -4.68 -0.34 12.81
N VAL A 196 -4.48 -0.96 11.62
CA VAL A 196 -3.16 -1.45 11.21
C VAL A 196 -2.17 -0.30 11.01
N LEU A 197 -2.60 0.80 10.39
CA LEU A 197 -1.71 1.97 10.18
C LEU A 197 -1.28 2.58 11.51
N VAL A 198 -2.19 2.69 12.49
CA VAL A 198 -1.85 3.14 13.85
C VAL A 198 -0.85 2.17 14.50
N GLY A 199 -1.11 0.87 14.43
CA GLY A 199 -0.21 -0.16 14.97
C GLY A 199 1.19 -0.13 14.35
N LEU A 200 1.30 0.00 13.03
CA LEU A 200 2.59 0.14 12.33
C LEU A 200 3.32 1.42 12.74
N GLY A 201 2.58 2.54 12.85
CA GLY A 201 3.18 3.80 13.29
C GLY A 201 3.71 3.73 14.72
N ILE A 202 2.97 3.12 15.66
CA ILE A 202 3.42 2.91 17.05
C ILE A 202 4.64 1.99 17.07
N LYS A 203 4.61 0.89 16.31
CA LYS A 203 5.76 -0.01 16.21
C LYS A 203 7.00 0.73 15.71
N LEU A 204 6.87 1.54 14.66
CA LEU A 204 7.96 2.31 14.09
C LEU A 204 8.54 3.34 15.10
N MET A 205 7.73 3.89 15.99
CA MET A 205 8.18 4.79 17.07
C MET A 205 8.90 4.05 18.20
N SER A 206 8.60 2.77 18.43
CA SER A 206 9.17 1.98 19.53
C SER A 206 10.46 1.26 19.16
N GLU A 207 10.83 1.23 17.89
CA GLU A 207 12.10 0.65 17.41
C GLU A 207 13.18 1.77 17.33
N ASP A 208 13.93 1.94 18.43
CA ASP A 208 15.15 2.77 18.49
C ASP A 208 16.37 2.01 18.02
#